data_8597f57f7692fdc386f38d581458fe99
#
_entry.id   8597f57f7692fdc386f38d581458fe99
#
_cell.length_a   1.000
_cell.length_b   1.000
_cell.length_c   1.000
_cell.angle_alpha   90.00
_cell.angle_beta   90.00
_cell.angle_gamma   90.00
#
_symmetry.space_group_name_H-M   'P 1'
#
loop_
_entity.id
_entity.type
_entity.pdbx_description
1 polymer ?
#
loop_
_entity_poly.entity_id
_entity_poly.type
_entity_poly.pdbx_seq_one_letter_code
_entity_poly.pdbx_strand_id
1 'polypeptide(L)'
;MKIEQALSILGSDFADFKIKGNCAYSPTSSICFRYSKMYDDKPIWWTSEYFIRADSSDFVIIAIENRGILVIPSKVIKDYWYFLDMGSLANGRKNIRIKEENGKIVLYNKKDQPTYDVTEYLH
;
A
#
# COMPACT_ATOMS: atom_id res chain seq x y z
N MET A 1 6.03 -9.73 -6.81
CA MET A 1 4.96 -9.40 -7.79
C MET A 1 5.27 -8.06 -8.45
N LYS A 2 5.06 -7.98 -9.74
CA LYS A 2 5.21 -6.72 -10.49
C LYS A 2 3.87 -6.05 -10.67
N ILE A 3 3.88 -4.74 -10.95
CA ILE A 3 2.67 -3.95 -11.13
C ILE A 3 1.74 -4.53 -12.21
N GLU A 4 2.30 -5.05 -13.31
CA GLU A 4 1.52 -5.64 -14.41
C GLU A 4 0.68 -6.83 -13.90
N GLN A 5 1.28 -7.66 -13.07
CA GLN A 5 0.59 -8.81 -12.48
C GLN A 5 -0.53 -8.38 -11.55
N ALA A 6 -0.26 -7.37 -10.70
CA ALA A 6 -1.24 -6.85 -9.76
C ALA A 6 -2.46 -6.28 -10.49
N LEU A 7 -2.23 -5.45 -11.50
CA LEU A 7 -3.33 -4.85 -12.27
C LEU A 7 -4.13 -5.90 -13.04
N SER A 8 -3.46 -6.93 -13.55
CA SER A 8 -4.14 -8.05 -14.21
C SER A 8 -5.07 -8.80 -13.26
N ILE A 9 -4.63 -9.03 -12.03
CA ILE A 9 -5.43 -9.70 -11.00
C ILE A 9 -6.63 -8.84 -10.61
N LEU A 10 -6.44 -7.52 -10.48
CA LEU A 10 -7.51 -6.60 -10.11
C LEU A 10 -8.57 -6.44 -11.20
N GLY A 11 -8.20 -6.70 -12.45
CA GLY A 11 -9.17 -6.86 -13.54
C GLY A 11 -9.57 -5.57 -14.24
N SER A 12 -10.84 -5.51 -14.67
CA SER A 12 -11.31 -4.50 -15.63
C SER A 12 -11.24 -3.06 -15.13
N ASP A 13 -11.28 -2.82 -13.83
CA ASP A 13 -11.20 -1.47 -13.26
C ASP A 13 -9.88 -0.78 -13.58
N PHE A 14 -8.84 -1.55 -13.90
CA PHE A 14 -7.51 -1.03 -14.20
C PHE A 14 -7.04 -1.36 -15.61
N ALA A 15 -7.93 -1.83 -16.46
CA ALA A 15 -7.56 -2.31 -17.80
C ALA A 15 -7.01 -1.20 -18.72
N ASP A 16 -7.45 0.05 -18.51
CA ASP A 16 -7.03 1.19 -19.33
C ASP A 16 -5.85 1.96 -18.74
N PHE A 17 -5.29 1.49 -17.63
CA PHE A 17 -4.14 2.14 -17.02
C PHE A 17 -2.86 1.87 -17.81
N LYS A 18 -2.09 2.92 -18.00
CA LYS A 18 -0.75 2.84 -18.63
C LYS A 18 0.30 2.85 -17.55
N ILE A 19 1.19 1.86 -17.60
CA ILE A 19 2.21 1.64 -16.57
C ILE A 19 3.46 2.44 -16.92
N LYS A 20 4.00 3.12 -15.91
CA LYS A 20 5.28 3.82 -15.98
C LYS A 20 6.04 3.57 -14.67
N GLY A 21 7.01 2.65 -14.68
CA GLY A 21 7.72 2.24 -13.48
C GLY A 21 6.79 1.56 -12.47
N ASN A 22 6.74 2.05 -11.26
CA ASN A 22 5.85 1.57 -10.21
C ASN A 22 4.58 2.43 -10.08
N CYS A 23 4.24 3.15 -11.12
CA CYS A 23 3.01 3.94 -11.20
C CYS A 23 2.21 3.54 -12.42
N ALA A 24 0.94 3.87 -12.43
CA ALA A 24 0.10 3.69 -13.60
C ALA A 24 -0.94 4.82 -13.66
N TYR A 25 -1.35 5.15 -14.87
CA TYR A 25 -2.21 6.31 -15.13
C TYR A 25 -3.31 5.94 -16.11
N SER A 26 -4.52 6.40 -15.82
CA SER A 26 -5.61 6.47 -16.77
C SER A 26 -5.92 7.95 -17.03
N PRO A 27 -6.84 8.29 -17.97
CA PRO A 27 -7.22 9.69 -18.19
C PRO A 27 -7.81 10.38 -16.95
N THR A 28 -8.34 9.61 -15.99
CA THR A 28 -9.04 10.15 -14.82
C THR A 28 -8.45 9.76 -13.49
N SER A 29 -7.45 8.88 -13.46
CA SER A 29 -6.94 8.35 -12.19
C SER A 29 -5.47 7.98 -12.29
N SER A 30 -4.82 7.94 -11.14
CA SER A 30 -3.42 7.51 -11.02
C SER A 30 -3.25 6.62 -9.79
N ILE A 31 -2.30 5.72 -9.88
CA ILE A 31 -1.96 4.81 -8.79
C ILE A 31 -0.45 4.75 -8.61
N CYS A 32 -0.01 4.44 -7.41
CA CYS A 32 1.34 3.97 -7.15
C CYS A 32 1.27 2.55 -6.58
N PHE A 33 2.33 1.78 -6.83
CA PHE A 33 2.36 0.35 -6.51
C PHE A 33 3.57 0.02 -5.67
N ARG A 34 3.35 -0.86 -4.68
CA ARG A 34 4.42 -1.46 -3.88
C ARG A 34 4.14 -2.95 -3.69
N TYR A 35 5.21 -3.72 -3.59
CA TYR A 35 5.16 -5.12 -3.23
C TYR A 35 5.85 -5.32 -1.89
N SER A 36 5.21 -6.05 -0.99
CA SER A 36 5.74 -6.33 0.34
C SER A 36 5.85 -7.82 0.58
N LYS A 37 7.03 -8.27 0.96
CA LYS A 37 7.26 -9.66 1.36
C LYS A 37 6.81 -9.86 2.81
N MET A 38 6.46 -11.11 3.12
CA MET A 38 6.23 -11.50 4.50
C MET A 38 7.53 -11.39 5.29
N TYR A 39 7.42 -10.91 6.51
CA TYR A 39 8.56 -10.84 7.43
C TYR A 39 8.64 -12.16 8.19
N ASP A 40 9.73 -12.91 7.95
CA ASP A 40 10.03 -14.15 8.69
C ASP A 40 8.86 -15.14 8.66
N ASP A 41 8.23 -15.30 7.48
CA ASP A 41 7.07 -16.17 7.25
C ASP A 41 5.89 -15.92 8.19
N LYS A 42 5.80 -14.71 8.76
CA LYS A 42 4.71 -14.27 9.60
C LYS A 42 3.74 -13.41 8.80
N PRO A 43 2.47 -13.28 9.21
CA PRO A 43 1.51 -12.41 8.53
C PRO A 43 1.77 -10.93 8.84
N ILE A 44 2.97 -10.51 8.57
CA ILE A 44 3.47 -9.15 8.76
C ILE A 44 4.18 -8.76 7.48
N TRP A 45 3.85 -7.56 6.97
CA TRP A 45 4.42 -7.04 5.74
C TRP A 45 4.90 -5.62 5.98
N TRP A 46 5.87 -5.22 5.19
CA TRP A 46 6.47 -3.92 5.34
C TRP A 46 6.89 -3.38 3.98
N THR A 47 6.57 -2.13 3.74
CA THR A 47 7.06 -1.38 2.59
C THR A 47 7.33 0.06 3.00
N SER A 48 7.72 0.91 2.06
CA SER A 48 7.92 2.33 2.31
C SER A 48 7.34 3.14 1.17
N GLU A 49 6.91 4.37 1.47
CA GLU A 49 6.36 5.25 0.45
C GLU A 49 6.74 6.70 0.73
N TYR A 50 6.80 7.49 -0.34
CA TYR A 50 6.99 8.92 -0.27
C TYR A 50 5.64 9.62 -0.15
N PHE A 51 5.56 10.63 0.71
CA PHE A 51 4.33 11.41 0.84
C PHE A 51 3.90 12.02 -0.49
N ILE A 52 4.86 12.60 -1.22
CA ILE A 52 4.56 13.26 -2.49
C ILE A 52 3.95 12.31 -3.52
N ARG A 53 4.36 11.03 -3.50
CA ARG A 53 3.83 10.02 -4.40
C ARG A 53 2.41 9.61 -3.99
N ALA A 54 2.18 9.40 -2.70
CA ALA A 54 0.84 9.13 -2.18
C ALA A 54 -0.10 10.32 -2.42
N ASP A 55 0.39 11.54 -2.22
CA ASP A 55 -0.39 12.75 -2.43
C ASP A 55 -0.79 12.97 -3.89
N SER A 56 0.08 12.58 -4.83
CA SER A 56 -0.18 12.73 -6.27
C SER A 56 -0.96 11.57 -6.89
N SER A 57 -1.29 10.54 -6.14
CA SER A 57 -2.01 9.36 -6.61
C SER A 57 -3.41 9.31 -6.01
N ASP A 58 -4.33 8.66 -6.71
CA ASP A 58 -5.69 8.41 -6.19
C ASP A 58 -5.73 7.16 -5.31
N PHE A 59 -4.88 6.18 -5.63
CA PHE A 59 -4.78 4.93 -4.87
C PHE A 59 -3.33 4.56 -4.65
N VAL A 60 -3.07 3.95 -3.49
CA VAL A 60 -1.84 3.25 -3.19
C VAL A 60 -2.17 1.76 -3.22
N ILE A 61 -1.55 1.04 -4.14
CA ILE A 61 -1.77 -0.40 -4.30
C ILE A 61 -0.58 -1.12 -3.69
N ILE A 62 -0.85 -1.99 -2.72
CA ILE A 62 0.18 -2.75 -2.04
C ILE A 62 -0.15 -4.24 -2.17
N ALA A 63 0.65 -4.95 -2.96
CA ALA A 63 0.56 -6.40 -3.01
C ALA A 63 1.31 -6.98 -1.82
N ILE A 64 0.60 -7.73 -0.98
CA ILE A 64 1.16 -8.37 0.20
C ILE A 64 1.31 -9.86 -0.04
N GLU A 65 2.52 -10.34 0.08
CA GLU A 65 2.91 -11.71 -0.25
C GLU A 65 2.03 -12.74 0.45
N ASN A 66 1.53 -13.72 -0.31
CA ASN A 66 0.69 -14.83 0.16
C ASN A 66 -0.66 -14.41 0.75
N ARG A 67 -1.09 -13.16 0.56
CA ARG A 67 -2.36 -12.73 1.15
C ARG A 67 -3.29 -12.04 0.16
N GLY A 68 -2.78 -11.15 -0.66
CA GLY A 68 -3.62 -10.47 -1.64
C GLY A 68 -3.09 -9.09 -2.02
N ILE A 69 -3.99 -8.25 -2.49
CA ILE A 69 -3.64 -6.91 -2.99
C ILE A 69 -4.53 -5.89 -2.29
N LEU A 70 -3.90 -4.95 -1.59
CA LEU A 70 -4.60 -3.83 -0.97
C LEU A 70 -4.71 -2.69 -1.98
N VAL A 71 -5.92 -2.22 -2.22
CA VAL A 71 -6.18 -1.04 -3.05
C VAL A 71 -6.69 0.05 -2.13
N ILE A 72 -5.79 0.85 -1.60
CA ILE A 72 -6.09 1.81 -0.54
C ILE A 72 -6.22 3.20 -1.15
N PRO A 73 -7.36 3.90 -0.95
CA PRO A 73 -7.46 5.30 -1.37
C PRO A 73 -6.32 6.11 -0.74
N SER A 74 -5.67 6.95 -1.53
CA SER A 74 -4.53 7.74 -1.06
C SER A 74 -4.89 8.62 0.14
N LYS A 75 -6.15 9.06 0.22
CA LYS A 75 -6.64 9.81 1.36
C LYS A 75 -6.45 9.05 2.67
N VAL A 76 -6.69 7.75 2.68
CA VAL A 76 -6.52 6.91 3.88
C VAL A 76 -5.06 6.92 4.33
N ILE A 77 -4.14 6.75 3.38
CA ILE A 77 -2.71 6.79 3.68
C ILE A 77 -2.31 8.18 4.19
N LYS A 78 -2.81 9.25 3.58
CA LYS A 78 -2.51 10.62 4.00
C LYS A 78 -3.05 10.92 5.41
N ASP A 79 -4.25 10.47 5.71
CA ASP A 79 -4.85 10.67 7.04
C ASP A 79 -4.08 9.93 8.14
N TYR A 80 -3.50 8.77 7.79
CA TYR A 80 -2.71 7.97 8.72
C TYR A 80 -1.21 8.36 8.71
N TRP A 81 -0.78 9.26 7.84
CA TRP A 81 0.63 9.54 7.55
C TRP A 81 1.45 9.88 8.80
N TYR A 82 0.88 10.66 9.71
CA TYR A 82 1.59 11.09 10.92
C TYR A 82 1.88 9.93 11.87
N PHE A 83 1.16 8.84 11.76
CA PHE A 83 1.36 7.65 12.58
C PHE A 83 2.33 6.66 11.94
N LEU A 84 2.70 6.88 10.69
CA LEU A 84 3.67 6.03 10.02
C LEU A 84 5.08 6.29 10.53
N ASP A 85 5.90 5.26 10.49
CA ASP A 85 7.25 5.28 11.03
C ASP A 85 8.23 5.82 9.99
N MET A 86 9.02 6.82 10.37
CA MET A 86 10.12 7.30 9.51
C MET A 86 11.25 6.26 9.43
N GLY A 87 11.46 5.50 10.50
CA GLY A 87 12.56 4.55 10.56
C GLY A 87 13.90 5.24 10.30
N SER A 88 14.77 4.55 9.57
CA SER A 88 16.05 5.11 9.13
C SER A 88 15.96 5.84 7.79
N LEU A 89 14.76 6.00 7.23
CA LEU A 89 14.53 6.57 5.91
C LEU A 89 14.48 8.08 5.98
N ALA A 90 15.17 8.72 5.03
CA ALA A 90 15.19 10.17 4.87
C ALA A 90 14.29 10.58 3.69
N ASN A 91 14.24 11.87 3.38
CA ASN A 91 13.62 12.43 2.18
C ASN A 91 12.10 12.25 2.09
N GLY A 92 11.42 12.29 3.23
CA GLY A 92 9.96 12.21 3.25
C GLY A 92 9.40 10.80 3.06
N ARG A 93 10.23 9.78 3.09
CA ARG A 93 9.78 8.39 3.08
C ARG A 93 9.37 7.96 4.47
N LYS A 94 8.32 7.16 4.54
CA LYS A 94 7.90 6.51 5.77
C LYS A 94 7.65 5.03 5.54
N ASN A 95 7.86 4.23 6.58
CA ASN A 95 7.54 2.81 6.56
C ASN A 95 6.04 2.62 6.70
N ILE A 96 5.49 1.76 5.87
CA ILE A 96 4.11 1.29 5.98
C ILE A 96 4.19 -0.13 6.48
N ARG A 97 3.73 -0.36 7.69
CA ARG A 97 3.72 -1.68 8.32
C ARG A 97 2.32 -2.23 8.32
N ILE A 98 2.19 -3.47 7.89
CA ILE A 98 0.91 -4.15 7.70
C ILE A 98 0.97 -5.47 8.45
N LYS A 99 -0.10 -5.83 9.13
CA LYS A 99 -0.21 -7.16 9.76
C LYS A 99 -1.62 -7.68 9.65
N GLU A 100 -1.76 -9.00 9.71
CA GLU A 100 -3.05 -9.64 9.91
C GLU A 100 -3.19 -9.99 11.39
N GLU A 101 -4.29 -9.55 11.98
CA GLU A 101 -4.58 -9.75 13.39
C GLU A 101 -6.08 -9.97 13.56
N ASN A 102 -6.44 -11.12 14.14
CA ASN A 102 -7.84 -11.49 14.38
C ASN A 102 -8.70 -11.45 13.10
N GLY A 103 -8.14 -11.88 11.97
CA GLY A 103 -8.82 -11.90 10.69
C GLY A 103 -8.90 -10.55 9.98
N LYS A 104 -8.28 -9.53 10.53
CA LYS A 104 -8.25 -8.18 9.93
C LYS A 104 -6.87 -7.82 9.45
N ILE A 105 -6.82 -7.07 8.35
CA ILE A 105 -5.59 -6.48 7.84
C ILE A 105 -5.52 -5.05 8.35
N VAL A 106 -4.46 -4.73 9.08
CA VAL A 106 -4.33 -3.41 9.69
C VAL A 106 -2.98 -2.78 9.36
N LEU A 107 -2.99 -1.47 9.20
CA LEU A 107 -1.78 -0.67 9.25
C LEU A 107 -1.43 -0.47 10.72
N TYR A 108 -0.16 -0.65 11.06
CA TYR A 108 0.28 -0.46 12.42
C TYR A 108 1.61 0.26 12.49
N ASN A 109 1.95 0.72 13.67
CA ASN A 109 3.18 1.42 13.94
C ASN A 109 3.77 0.91 15.24
N LYS A 110 4.59 1.71 15.87
CA LYS A 110 5.19 1.38 17.17
C LYS A 110 4.11 1.19 18.23
N LYS A 111 4.52 0.52 19.31
CA LYS A 111 3.71 0.31 20.49
C LYS A 111 3.03 1.61 20.93
N ASP A 112 1.77 1.53 21.27
CA ASP A 112 0.94 2.64 21.78
C ASP A 112 0.49 3.64 20.69
N GLN A 113 0.73 3.34 19.42
CA GLN A 113 0.19 4.13 18.33
C GLN A 113 -1.09 3.47 17.79
N PRO A 114 -2.04 4.26 17.30
CA PRO A 114 -3.27 3.69 16.76
C PRO A 114 -3.02 2.82 15.52
N THR A 115 -3.83 1.80 15.37
CA THR A 115 -3.86 0.99 14.15
C THR A 115 -5.01 1.46 13.26
N TYR A 116 -4.92 1.15 11.97
CA TYR A 116 -5.96 1.48 11.01
C TYR A 116 -6.37 0.21 10.25
N ASP A 117 -7.64 -0.15 10.33
CA ASP A 117 -8.19 -1.32 9.66
C ASP A 117 -8.35 -1.03 8.16
N VAL A 118 -7.67 -1.80 7.32
CA VAL A 118 -7.73 -1.67 5.86
C VAL A 118 -8.29 -2.92 5.20
N THR A 119 -8.94 -3.78 5.97
CA THR A 119 -9.48 -5.05 5.48
C THR A 119 -10.44 -4.85 4.29
N GLU A 120 -11.24 -3.79 4.31
CA GLU A 120 -12.20 -3.53 3.23
C GLU A 120 -11.53 -3.27 1.88
N TYR A 121 -10.25 -2.94 1.87
CA TYR A 121 -9.50 -2.63 0.65
C TYR A 121 -8.73 -3.84 0.09
N LEU A 122 -8.86 -5.00 0.73
CA LEU A 122 -8.17 -6.22 0.30
C LEU A 122 -8.92 -6.91 -0.84
N HIS A 123 -8.15 -7.27 -1.86
CA HIS A 123 -8.63 -8.03 -3.02
C HIS A 123 -7.90 -9.35 -3.17
#